data_84845f9aa5f4847e54d9873cf57ee7f9
#
_entry.id   84845f9aa5f4847e54d9873cf57ee7f9
#
_cell.length_a   1.000
_cell.length_b   1.000
_cell.length_c   1.000
_cell.angle_alpha   90.00
_cell.angle_beta   90.00
_cell.angle_gamma   90.00
#
_symmetry.space_group_name_H-M   'P 1'
#
loop_
_entity.id
_entity.type
_entity.pdbx_description
1 polymer ?
#
loop_
_entity_poly.entity_id
_entity_poly.type
_entity_poly.pdbx_seq_one_letter_code
_entity_poly.pdbx_strand_id
1 'polypeptide(L)'
;MSVGIFVATKGRRAVRDRSLLSLAVMVLLAHPTMAQHYQSDFPPEEFKARWEKVFERIGERAVAVVQGMPQTNGFIVPRQFNTFYYLSGIETPGAYMLLDGRTKRAMLYLPPRNERLERAEGRVLSADDAELVKRLTGVDEVKPVEAMAADNWPIGAAQTPSRREGAAPTVIYAEHSPAEGAAQSRGELIAAERARANDFWDAGISRQRRFVELLRARHPRVEIEDLNPILDELRSIKSAREIALIRRASQLAGLGLMEAMRSTEPGVTEYQLDAAARYIFLVNNARLEAYRSITASGTENINNMHYFRNSATLKDGDLVLMDYAPDYRYYVSDIGRVWPVNGTYAPWQRELLQFVLEYHKAVLARIRPGVTPAQVMEEARNAMEPVFARTTFPKPLYEQAARRLVETGGGVFSHTVGMAVHDVGSYRDGLKPGQVFSVDPQLRVPEENLYLRYEDTVVVTEEGVENFTDFLPMELDDIEELVQEEGIVQKVPPVPENQMSKALRP
;
A
#
# COMPACT_ATOMS: atom_id res chain seq x y z
N MET A 1 2.55 74.48 16.52
CA MET A 1 1.93 75.17 15.38
C MET A 1 1.18 74.16 14.56
N SER A 2 -0.11 74.06 14.80
CA SER A 2 -1.23 74.46 13.95
C SER A 2 -1.34 73.54 12.72
N VAL A 3 -2.26 72.61 12.75
CA VAL A 3 -3.69 72.55 12.41
C VAL A 3 -3.94 72.47 10.89
N GLY A 4 -4.73 71.55 10.50
CA GLY A 4 -5.32 71.45 9.18
C GLY A 4 -6.16 70.20 8.97
N ILE A 5 -7.37 70.19 9.57
CA ILE A 5 -8.48 69.30 9.28
C ILE A 5 -9.08 69.67 7.93
N PHE A 6 -9.37 68.74 7.03
CA PHE A 6 -10.38 68.90 6.00
C PHE A 6 -11.25 67.67 5.89
N VAL A 7 -12.52 67.86 6.31
CA VAL A 7 -13.66 67.02 6.06
C VAL A 7 -14.23 67.37 4.69
N ALA A 8 -14.53 66.41 3.86
CA ALA A 8 -15.45 66.60 2.73
C ALA A 8 -16.35 65.38 2.59
N THR A 9 -17.59 65.64 2.88
CA THR A 9 -18.79 64.78 2.65
C THR A 9 -19.22 64.83 1.19
N LYS A 10 -19.84 63.74 0.80
CA LYS A 10 -20.91 63.51 -0.21
C LYS A 10 -20.61 62.56 -1.35
N GLY A 11 -21.49 61.57 -1.43
CA GLY A 11 -21.71 60.79 -2.64
C GLY A 11 -22.43 59.47 -2.39
N ARG A 12 -23.62 59.48 -1.74
CA ARG A 12 -24.55 58.34 -1.84
C ARG A 12 -25.21 58.39 -3.21
N ARG A 13 -24.95 57.43 -4.08
CA ARG A 13 -25.89 56.99 -5.13
C ARG A 13 -25.57 55.55 -5.63
N ALA A 14 -26.64 54.71 -5.60
CA ALA A 14 -26.89 53.58 -6.48
C ALA A 14 -25.91 52.40 -6.40
N VAL A 15 -26.03 51.60 -5.35
CA VAL A 15 -25.69 50.15 -5.38
C VAL A 15 -26.93 49.40 -4.84
N ARG A 16 -27.96 49.33 -5.62
CA ARG A 16 -29.09 48.42 -5.46
C ARG A 16 -29.43 47.95 -6.86
N ASP A 17 -29.09 46.70 -7.17
CA ASP A 17 -29.66 45.81 -8.17
C ASP A 17 -28.62 44.83 -8.82
N ARG A 18 -27.40 44.72 -8.28
CA ARG A 18 -26.49 43.67 -8.76
C ARG A 18 -26.24 42.51 -7.77
N SER A 19 -26.74 42.66 -6.54
CA SER A 19 -26.51 41.67 -5.46
C SER A 19 -27.48 40.48 -5.48
N LEU A 20 -28.64 40.60 -6.09
CA LEU A 20 -29.65 39.55 -6.14
C LEU A 20 -29.44 38.56 -7.29
N LEU A 21 -28.84 38.99 -8.40
CA LEU A 21 -28.51 38.08 -9.51
C LEU A 21 -27.28 37.22 -9.22
N SER A 22 -26.34 37.73 -8.45
CA SER A 22 -25.12 36.97 -8.04
C SER A 22 -25.42 35.91 -6.99
N LEU A 23 -26.44 36.10 -6.14
CA LEU A 23 -26.84 35.13 -5.13
C LEU A 23 -27.65 33.96 -5.76
N ALA A 24 -28.43 34.23 -6.81
CA ALA A 24 -29.20 33.20 -7.50
C ALA A 24 -28.31 32.29 -8.38
N VAL A 25 -27.17 32.78 -8.89
CA VAL A 25 -26.24 31.99 -9.67
C VAL A 25 -25.30 31.15 -8.75
N MET A 26 -25.02 31.58 -7.51
CA MET A 26 -24.27 30.78 -6.55
C MET A 26 -25.09 29.64 -5.92
N VAL A 27 -26.40 29.76 -5.83
CA VAL A 27 -27.27 28.70 -5.28
C VAL A 27 -27.48 27.56 -6.30
N LEU A 28 -27.28 27.81 -7.60
CA LEU A 28 -27.43 26.78 -8.64
C LEU A 28 -26.16 25.95 -8.91
N LEU A 29 -25.01 26.28 -8.28
CA LEU A 29 -23.78 25.53 -8.37
C LEU A 29 -23.38 24.85 -7.05
N ALA A 30 -24.17 24.95 -5.99
CA ALA A 30 -24.04 24.10 -4.84
C ALA A 30 -24.65 22.73 -5.17
N HIS A 31 -23.96 21.95 -5.96
CA HIS A 31 -24.13 20.51 -5.87
C HIS A 31 -23.84 20.16 -4.41
N PRO A 32 -24.75 19.45 -3.70
CA PRO A 32 -24.39 18.91 -2.40
C PRO A 32 -23.13 18.10 -2.63
N THR A 33 -22.01 18.56 -2.13
CA THR A 33 -20.81 17.74 -2.01
C THR A 33 -21.24 16.60 -1.13
N MET A 34 -21.58 15.49 -1.77
CA MET A 34 -21.87 14.24 -1.08
C MET A 34 -20.62 13.96 -0.26
N ALA A 35 -20.75 13.99 1.06
CA ALA A 35 -19.66 13.78 2.00
C ALA A 35 -19.08 12.36 1.94
N GLN A 36 -19.51 11.56 0.97
CA GLN A 36 -19.15 10.17 0.82
C GLN A 36 -18.32 9.98 -0.45
N HIS A 37 -17.06 9.63 -0.26
CA HIS A 37 -16.14 9.25 -1.34
C HIS A 37 -16.39 7.78 -1.75
N TYR A 38 -16.94 7.60 -2.94
CA TYR A 38 -16.79 6.34 -3.66
C TYR A 38 -15.50 6.38 -4.47
N GLN A 39 -14.92 5.21 -4.73
CA GLN A 39 -13.74 5.14 -5.57
C GLN A 39 -14.02 5.76 -6.95
N SER A 40 -13.08 6.54 -7.46
CA SER A 40 -13.14 7.17 -8.78
C SER A 40 -11.85 6.96 -9.58
N ASP A 41 -10.93 6.17 -9.04
CA ASP A 41 -9.62 5.93 -9.65
C ASP A 41 -9.71 4.95 -10.83
N PHE A 42 -10.67 4.02 -10.76
CA PHE A 42 -10.91 3.01 -11.78
C PHE A 42 -12.30 3.17 -12.40
N PRO A 43 -12.39 3.41 -13.71
CA PRO A 43 -13.66 3.41 -14.41
C PRO A 43 -14.18 1.97 -14.60
N PRO A 44 -15.49 1.79 -14.88
CA PRO A 44 -16.11 0.48 -15.08
C PRO A 44 -15.39 -0.41 -16.11
N GLU A 45 -14.81 0.18 -17.14
CA GLU A 45 -14.11 -0.51 -18.22
C GLU A 45 -12.86 -1.24 -17.71
N GLU A 46 -12.20 -0.71 -16.68
CA GLU A 46 -11.03 -1.36 -16.09
C GLU A 46 -11.41 -2.62 -15.31
N PHE A 47 -12.50 -2.58 -14.55
CA PHE A 47 -13.02 -3.77 -13.88
C PHE A 47 -13.46 -4.83 -14.90
N LYS A 48 -14.16 -4.43 -15.97
CA LYS A 48 -14.55 -5.35 -17.05
C LYS A 48 -13.35 -6.01 -17.70
N ALA A 49 -12.29 -5.26 -18.00
CA ALA A 49 -11.07 -5.82 -18.57
C ALA A 49 -10.40 -6.85 -17.63
N ARG A 50 -10.47 -6.64 -16.30
CA ARG A 50 -10.00 -7.62 -15.31
C ARG A 50 -10.87 -8.87 -15.32
N TRP A 51 -12.20 -8.74 -15.37
CA TRP A 51 -13.12 -9.87 -15.42
C TRP A 51 -12.99 -10.68 -16.71
N GLU A 52 -12.80 -10.05 -17.86
CA GLU A 52 -12.58 -10.74 -19.12
C GLU A 52 -11.39 -11.69 -19.03
N LYS A 53 -10.27 -11.24 -18.47
CA LYS A 53 -9.10 -12.09 -18.22
C LYS A 53 -9.39 -13.24 -17.26
N VAL A 54 -10.21 -13.01 -16.21
CA VAL A 54 -10.64 -14.08 -15.31
C VAL A 54 -11.53 -15.08 -16.08
N PHE A 55 -12.50 -14.62 -16.87
CA PHE A 55 -13.37 -15.50 -17.68
C PHE A 55 -12.57 -16.37 -18.67
N GLU A 56 -11.56 -15.80 -19.30
CA GLU A 56 -10.66 -16.54 -20.20
C GLU A 56 -9.96 -17.69 -19.49
N ARG A 57 -9.54 -17.47 -18.24
CA ARG A 57 -8.77 -18.44 -17.45
C ARG A 57 -9.64 -19.51 -16.80
N ILE A 58 -10.80 -19.15 -16.27
CA ILE A 58 -11.73 -20.13 -15.65
C ILE A 58 -12.54 -20.91 -16.67
N GLY A 59 -12.79 -20.37 -17.86
CA GLY A 59 -13.51 -21.01 -18.96
C GLY A 59 -15.04 -21.06 -18.78
N GLU A 60 -15.71 -21.66 -19.76
CA GLU A 60 -17.17 -21.65 -19.91
C GLU A 60 -17.91 -22.69 -19.01
N ARG A 61 -17.19 -23.43 -18.17
CA ARG A 61 -17.77 -24.46 -17.28
C ARG A 61 -17.58 -24.12 -15.81
N ALA A 62 -17.11 -22.92 -15.51
CA ALA A 62 -16.76 -22.53 -14.16
C ALA A 62 -17.40 -21.21 -13.74
N VAL A 63 -17.45 -21.03 -12.43
CA VAL A 63 -17.73 -19.75 -11.78
C VAL A 63 -16.59 -19.44 -10.80
N ALA A 64 -16.29 -18.16 -10.60
CA ALA A 64 -15.39 -17.71 -9.55
C ALA A 64 -16.17 -16.94 -8.49
N VAL A 65 -15.90 -17.22 -7.22
CA VAL A 65 -16.55 -16.56 -6.08
C VAL A 65 -15.49 -15.94 -5.18
N VAL A 66 -15.59 -14.64 -4.97
CA VAL A 66 -14.68 -13.88 -4.12
C VAL A 66 -15.43 -13.31 -2.93
N GLN A 67 -14.88 -13.52 -1.73
CA GLN A 67 -15.42 -12.98 -0.50
C GLN A 67 -14.84 -11.61 -0.21
N GLY A 68 -15.69 -10.62 0.08
CA GLY A 68 -15.27 -9.37 0.72
C GLY A 68 -14.93 -9.58 2.20
N MET A 69 -14.31 -8.55 2.81
CA MET A 69 -14.03 -8.55 4.23
C MET A 69 -15.30 -8.80 5.07
N PRO A 70 -15.21 -9.45 6.21
CA PRO A 70 -16.34 -9.60 7.11
C PRO A 70 -16.73 -8.25 7.73
N GLN A 71 -17.90 -8.20 8.36
CA GLN A 71 -18.28 -7.06 9.19
C GLN A 71 -17.19 -6.82 10.25
N THR A 72 -16.74 -5.58 10.38
CA THR A 72 -15.74 -5.19 11.38
C THR A 72 -16.38 -5.09 12.76
N ASN A 73 -15.60 -5.39 13.78
CA ASN A 73 -15.97 -5.21 15.18
C ASN A 73 -15.16 -4.03 15.77
N GLY A 74 -15.84 -3.15 16.51
CA GLY A 74 -15.20 -2.01 17.15
C GLY A 74 -14.89 -0.85 16.17
N PHE A 75 -14.09 0.11 16.63
CA PHE A 75 -13.78 1.35 15.93
C PHE A 75 -12.57 1.19 14.98
N ILE A 76 -12.63 0.21 14.10
CA ILE A 76 -11.60 -0.05 13.10
C ILE A 76 -12.01 0.59 11.78
N VAL A 77 -11.10 1.34 11.16
CA VAL A 77 -11.33 1.84 9.80
C VAL A 77 -11.41 0.63 8.86
N PRO A 78 -12.56 0.38 8.22
CA PRO A 78 -12.69 -0.75 7.32
C PRO A 78 -11.80 -0.53 6.07
N ARG A 79 -11.06 -1.57 5.70
CA ARG A 79 -10.34 -1.65 4.43
C ARG A 79 -10.62 -3.01 3.82
N GLN A 80 -11.23 -2.99 2.67
CA GLN A 80 -11.63 -4.19 1.94
C GLN A 80 -10.43 -5.08 1.62
N PHE A 81 -10.65 -6.36 1.43
CA PHE A 81 -9.64 -7.28 0.94
C PHE A 81 -9.15 -6.88 -0.45
N ASN A 82 -7.84 -6.98 -0.68
CA ASN A 82 -7.20 -6.57 -1.92
C ASN A 82 -7.86 -7.18 -3.15
N THR A 83 -8.03 -8.48 -3.19
CA THR A 83 -8.63 -9.19 -4.32
C THR A 83 -10.05 -8.73 -4.61
N PHE A 84 -10.88 -8.59 -3.57
CA PHE A 84 -12.26 -8.14 -3.73
C PHE A 84 -12.32 -6.70 -4.26
N TYR A 85 -11.51 -5.81 -3.69
CA TYR A 85 -11.43 -4.42 -4.15
C TYR A 85 -10.88 -4.32 -5.57
N TYR A 86 -9.83 -5.09 -5.91
CA TYR A 86 -9.25 -5.17 -7.24
C TYR A 86 -10.29 -5.49 -8.32
N LEU A 87 -11.22 -6.38 -8.00
CA LEU A 87 -12.26 -6.82 -8.92
C LEU A 87 -13.52 -5.95 -8.90
N SER A 88 -13.78 -5.19 -7.85
CA SER A 88 -15.06 -4.51 -7.68
C SER A 88 -15.00 -3.01 -7.37
N GLY A 89 -13.92 -2.54 -6.75
CA GLY A 89 -13.84 -1.18 -6.21
C GLY A 89 -14.82 -0.90 -5.07
N ILE A 90 -15.46 -1.93 -4.49
CA ILE A 90 -16.48 -1.82 -3.45
C ILE A 90 -15.87 -2.08 -2.08
N GLU A 91 -16.15 -1.20 -1.12
CA GLU A 91 -15.62 -1.26 0.24
C GLU A 91 -16.59 -1.86 1.26
N THR A 92 -17.81 -2.20 0.84
CA THR A 92 -18.86 -2.71 1.74
C THR A 92 -18.45 -4.03 2.39
N PRO A 93 -18.42 -4.13 3.73
CA PRO A 93 -18.16 -5.38 4.43
C PRO A 93 -19.29 -6.40 4.21
N GLY A 94 -18.94 -7.69 4.25
CA GLY A 94 -19.92 -8.76 4.09
C GLY A 94 -20.42 -9.00 2.66
N ALA A 95 -19.78 -8.35 1.68
CA ALA A 95 -20.09 -8.49 0.26
C ALA A 95 -19.47 -9.76 -0.34
N TYR A 96 -20.03 -10.21 -1.47
CA TYR A 96 -19.48 -11.27 -2.31
C TYR A 96 -19.54 -10.87 -3.77
N MET A 97 -18.59 -11.35 -4.56
CA MET A 97 -18.59 -11.19 -6.01
C MET A 97 -18.63 -12.55 -6.69
N LEU A 98 -19.48 -12.69 -7.70
CA LEU A 98 -19.56 -13.86 -8.56
C LEU A 98 -19.18 -13.47 -9.99
N LEU A 99 -18.23 -14.17 -10.57
CA LEU A 99 -17.85 -14.10 -11.97
C LEU A 99 -18.27 -15.41 -12.65
N ASP A 100 -19.29 -15.35 -13.51
CA ASP A 100 -19.81 -16.51 -14.22
C ASP A 100 -19.18 -16.65 -15.60
N GLY A 101 -18.21 -17.57 -15.75
CA GLY A 101 -17.53 -17.82 -17.01
C GLY A 101 -18.43 -18.39 -18.10
N ARG A 102 -19.58 -19.00 -17.74
CA ARG A 102 -20.56 -19.56 -18.69
C ARG A 102 -21.31 -18.49 -19.45
N THR A 103 -21.66 -17.41 -18.76
CA THR A 103 -22.47 -16.29 -19.27
C THR A 103 -21.65 -15.02 -19.46
N LYS A 104 -20.39 -15.04 -19.00
CA LYS A 104 -19.48 -13.88 -18.93
C LYS A 104 -20.09 -12.69 -18.20
N ARG A 105 -20.82 -12.96 -17.11
CA ARG A 105 -21.48 -11.96 -16.29
C ARG A 105 -20.81 -11.83 -14.94
N ALA A 106 -20.74 -10.60 -14.46
CA ALA A 106 -20.25 -10.24 -13.13
C ALA A 106 -21.41 -9.78 -12.24
N MET A 107 -21.50 -10.34 -11.03
CA MET A 107 -22.57 -10.05 -10.08
C MET A 107 -21.99 -9.69 -8.72
N LEU A 108 -22.56 -8.69 -8.06
CA LEU A 108 -22.26 -8.34 -6.67
C LEU A 108 -23.45 -8.69 -5.77
N TYR A 109 -23.14 -9.32 -4.66
CA TYR A 109 -24.06 -9.57 -3.56
C TYR A 109 -23.66 -8.66 -2.40
N LEU A 110 -24.51 -7.69 -2.07
CA LEU A 110 -24.28 -6.70 -1.02
C LEU A 110 -25.25 -6.91 0.13
N PRO A 111 -24.86 -6.62 1.37
CA PRO A 111 -25.80 -6.55 2.48
C PRO A 111 -26.93 -5.55 2.19
N PRO A 112 -28.14 -5.78 2.72
CA PRO A 112 -29.21 -4.78 2.66
C PRO A 112 -28.80 -3.54 3.47
N ARG A 113 -29.46 -2.42 3.19
CA ARG A 113 -29.23 -1.18 3.92
C ARG A 113 -29.48 -1.35 5.41
N ASN A 114 -28.53 -0.86 6.22
CA ASN A 114 -28.64 -0.79 7.66
C ASN A 114 -28.67 0.67 8.12
N GLU A 115 -29.86 1.28 8.17
CA GLU A 115 -30.01 2.69 8.54
C GLU A 115 -29.49 3.01 9.95
N ARG A 116 -29.53 2.07 10.89
CA ARG A 116 -28.99 2.27 12.23
C ARG A 116 -27.48 2.42 12.19
N LEU A 117 -26.80 1.57 11.44
CA LEU A 117 -25.35 1.61 11.26
C LEU A 117 -24.95 2.86 10.46
N GLU A 118 -25.69 3.20 9.40
CA GLU A 118 -25.44 4.42 8.62
C GLU A 118 -25.53 5.69 9.45
N ARG A 119 -26.49 5.76 10.39
CA ARG A 119 -26.56 6.89 11.33
C ARG A 119 -25.43 6.96 12.32
N ALA A 120 -24.81 5.84 12.64
CA ALA A 120 -23.71 5.76 13.61
C ALA A 120 -22.33 5.96 12.97
N GLU A 121 -22.08 5.37 11.81
CA GLU A 121 -20.76 5.25 11.20
C GLU A 121 -20.65 5.90 9.81
N GLY A 122 -21.75 6.36 9.25
CA GLY A 122 -21.81 6.87 7.89
C GLY A 122 -22.35 5.84 6.90
N ARG A 123 -22.71 6.33 5.71
CA ARG A 123 -23.33 5.50 4.67
C ARG A 123 -22.28 4.64 3.96
N VAL A 124 -22.62 3.38 3.72
CA VAL A 124 -21.91 2.47 2.82
C VAL A 124 -22.85 2.04 1.69
N LEU A 125 -22.30 1.59 0.55
CA LEU A 125 -23.11 1.04 -0.53
C LEU A 125 -23.77 -0.27 -0.10
N SER A 126 -25.04 -0.42 -0.43
CA SER A 126 -25.85 -1.58 -0.07
C SER A 126 -26.55 -2.17 -1.30
N ALA A 127 -27.27 -3.26 -1.13
CA ALA A 127 -28.07 -3.83 -2.22
C ALA A 127 -29.15 -2.86 -2.73
N ASP A 128 -29.63 -1.94 -1.88
CA ASP A 128 -30.61 -0.92 -2.25
C ASP A 128 -30.03 0.16 -3.18
N ASP A 129 -28.70 0.26 -3.28
CA ASP A 129 -27.99 1.21 -4.14
C ASP A 129 -27.62 0.58 -5.50
N ALA A 130 -28.29 -0.47 -5.95
CA ALA A 130 -27.93 -1.28 -7.12
C ALA A 130 -27.54 -0.49 -8.37
N GLU A 131 -28.35 0.52 -8.74
CA GLU A 131 -28.08 1.32 -9.95
C GLU A 131 -26.83 2.22 -9.80
N LEU A 132 -26.54 2.70 -8.60
CA LEU A 132 -25.29 3.44 -8.33
C LEU A 132 -24.08 2.49 -8.41
N VAL A 133 -24.17 1.33 -7.78
CA VAL A 133 -23.11 0.30 -7.80
C VAL A 133 -22.79 -0.11 -9.24
N LYS A 134 -23.82 -0.38 -10.06
CA LYS A 134 -23.64 -0.72 -11.49
C LYS A 134 -22.91 0.41 -12.26
N ARG A 135 -23.28 1.67 -12.01
CA ARG A 135 -22.59 2.81 -12.65
C ARG A 135 -21.14 2.93 -12.24
N LEU A 136 -20.81 2.64 -10.98
CA LEU A 136 -19.45 2.75 -10.45
C LEU A 136 -18.55 1.60 -10.88
N THR A 137 -19.10 0.40 -11.02
CA THR A 137 -18.33 -0.83 -11.20
C THR A 137 -18.50 -1.46 -12.58
N GLY A 138 -19.64 -1.23 -13.23
CA GLY A 138 -19.98 -1.88 -14.49
C GLY A 138 -20.50 -3.31 -14.35
N VAL A 139 -20.80 -3.80 -13.11
CA VAL A 139 -21.38 -5.14 -12.91
C VAL A 139 -22.76 -5.27 -13.56
N ASP A 140 -23.09 -6.48 -14.00
CA ASP A 140 -24.35 -6.78 -14.66
C ASP A 140 -25.52 -6.79 -13.69
N GLU A 141 -25.28 -7.31 -12.47
CA GLU A 141 -26.31 -7.42 -11.43
C GLU A 141 -25.77 -7.08 -10.04
N VAL A 142 -26.65 -6.48 -9.24
CA VAL A 142 -26.44 -6.29 -7.80
C VAL A 142 -27.65 -6.87 -7.08
N LYS A 143 -27.42 -7.73 -6.11
CA LYS A 143 -28.44 -8.44 -5.35
C LYS A 143 -28.16 -8.36 -3.85
N PRO A 144 -29.18 -8.53 -3.00
CA PRO A 144 -28.95 -8.73 -1.58
C PRO A 144 -28.21 -10.04 -1.32
N VAL A 145 -27.32 -10.08 -0.33
CA VAL A 145 -26.46 -11.25 -0.02
C VAL A 145 -27.28 -12.49 0.30
N GLU A 146 -28.48 -12.34 0.83
CA GLU A 146 -29.40 -13.44 1.12
C GLU A 146 -29.83 -14.19 -0.16
N ALA A 147 -29.89 -13.49 -1.29
CA ALA A 147 -30.25 -14.10 -2.58
C ALA A 147 -29.16 -15.05 -3.09
N MET A 148 -27.94 -14.92 -2.62
CA MET A 148 -26.81 -15.77 -3.05
C MET A 148 -27.07 -17.26 -2.83
N ALA A 149 -27.76 -17.63 -1.77
CA ALA A 149 -28.13 -19.02 -1.49
C ALA A 149 -29.27 -19.53 -2.37
N ALA A 150 -30.17 -18.65 -2.82
CA ALA A 150 -31.31 -18.98 -3.66
C ALA A 150 -31.01 -18.92 -5.16
N ASP A 151 -30.04 -18.10 -5.54
CA ASP A 151 -29.55 -18.01 -6.90
C ASP A 151 -28.78 -19.29 -7.26
N ASN A 152 -29.38 -20.17 -8.02
CA ASN A 152 -28.89 -21.51 -8.40
C ASN A 152 -27.55 -21.48 -9.17
N TRP A 153 -26.58 -20.68 -8.76
CA TRP A 153 -25.32 -20.59 -9.48
C TRP A 153 -24.48 -21.86 -9.42
N PRO A 154 -24.26 -22.61 -8.40
CA PRO A 154 -23.80 -23.99 -8.45
C PRO A 154 -24.78 -25.01 -7.83
N ILE A 155 -25.84 -24.57 -7.16
CA ILE A 155 -26.59 -25.39 -6.23
C ILE A 155 -27.79 -26.13 -6.87
N GLY A 156 -28.38 -25.56 -7.91
CA GLY A 156 -29.70 -25.95 -8.35
C GLY A 156 -29.76 -27.06 -9.36
N ALA A 157 -28.67 -27.56 -9.89
CA ALA A 157 -28.67 -28.49 -11.00
C ALA A 157 -28.96 -29.97 -10.61
N ALA A 158 -29.07 -30.28 -9.32
CA ALA A 158 -29.26 -31.68 -8.87
C ALA A 158 -30.71 -32.12 -8.75
N GLN A 159 -31.70 -31.21 -8.83
CA GLN A 159 -33.09 -31.58 -8.50
C GLN A 159 -34.17 -31.32 -9.55
N THR A 160 -33.91 -30.55 -10.61
CA THR A 160 -34.92 -30.43 -11.70
C THR A 160 -34.24 -30.17 -13.04
N PRO A 161 -34.49 -30.97 -14.08
CA PRO A 161 -34.05 -30.61 -15.43
C PRO A 161 -35.01 -29.57 -16.02
N SER A 162 -34.97 -28.34 -15.54
CA SER A 162 -35.61 -27.24 -16.23
C SER A 162 -34.67 -26.74 -17.32
N ARG A 163 -35.12 -26.72 -18.54
CA ARG A 163 -34.50 -26.14 -19.74
C ARG A 163 -34.25 -24.66 -19.55
N ARG A 164 -33.26 -24.27 -18.72
CA ARG A 164 -32.69 -22.95 -18.72
C ARG A 164 -31.28 -23.00 -19.32
N GLU A 165 -31.00 -22.04 -20.17
CA GLU A 165 -29.76 -21.86 -20.91
C GLU A 165 -28.53 -22.00 -20.00
N GLY A 166 -27.63 -22.92 -20.38
CA GLY A 166 -26.34 -23.16 -19.72
C GLY A 166 -26.33 -24.40 -18.83
N ALA A 167 -25.40 -25.31 -19.10
CA ALA A 167 -25.12 -26.46 -18.22
C ALA A 167 -24.67 -25.91 -16.83
N ALA A 168 -24.98 -26.64 -15.73
CA ALA A 168 -24.48 -26.33 -14.40
C ALA A 168 -22.93 -26.23 -14.41
N PRO A 169 -22.31 -25.32 -13.63
CA PRO A 169 -20.87 -25.31 -13.54
C PRO A 169 -20.35 -26.60 -12.97
N THR A 170 -19.23 -27.05 -13.47
CA THR A 170 -18.53 -28.23 -12.98
C THR A 170 -17.37 -27.87 -12.08
N VAL A 171 -16.95 -26.61 -12.10
CA VAL A 171 -15.84 -26.07 -11.32
C VAL A 171 -16.27 -24.75 -10.65
N ILE A 172 -15.91 -24.59 -9.39
CA ILE A 172 -15.98 -23.32 -8.65
C ILE A 172 -14.56 -22.91 -8.29
N TYR A 173 -14.17 -21.73 -8.72
CA TYR A 173 -12.93 -21.10 -8.28
C TYR A 173 -13.19 -20.25 -7.04
N ALA A 174 -12.38 -20.44 -6.01
CA ALA A 174 -12.38 -19.62 -4.79
C ALA A 174 -10.94 -19.41 -4.30
N GLU A 175 -10.72 -18.38 -3.50
CA GLU A 175 -9.40 -18.17 -2.91
C GLU A 175 -9.11 -19.24 -1.84
N HIS A 176 -7.98 -19.93 -1.96
CA HIS A 176 -7.52 -20.93 -0.99
C HIS A 176 -6.56 -20.32 0.04
N SER A 177 -5.96 -19.19 -0.25
CA SER A 177 -5.06 -18.47 0.64
C SER A 177 -5.79 -17.38 1.40
N PRO A 178 -5.31 -16.96 2.59
CA PRO A 178 -5.84 -15.80 3.30
C PRO A 178 -5.80 -14.55 2.43
N ALA A 179 -6.87 -13.74 2.46
CA ALA A 179 -6.96 -12.49 1.72
C ALA A 179 -6.32 -11.35 2.51
N GLU A 180 -5.56 -10.49 1.82
CA GLU A 180 -4.86 -9.36 2.40
C GLU A 180 -5.82 -8.20 2.71
N GLY A 181 -5.76 -7.68 3.94
CA GLY A 181 -6.41 -6.46 4.40
C GLY A 181 -5.42 -5.29 4.57
N ALA A 182 -5.73 -4.38 5.50
CA ALA A 182 -4.85 -3.26 5.83
C ALA A 182 -3.52 -3.76 6.44
N ALA A 183 -2.40 -3.20 5.96
CA ALA A 183 -1.06 -3.51 6.45
C ALA A 183 -0.75 -5.02 6.52
N GLN A 184 -1.24 -5.78 5.55
CA GLN A 184 -1.08 -7.24 5.49
C GLN A 184 -0.59 -7.67 4.12
N SER A 185 0.27 -8.67 4.10
CA SER A 185 0.74 -9.34 2.90
C SER A 185 0.47 -10.83 2.99
N ARG A 186 0.24 -11.49 1.85
CA ARG A 186 -0.22 -12.88 1.81
C ARG A 186 0.78 -13.86 2.44
N GLY A 187 2.07 -13.64 2.22
CA GLY A 187 3.13 -14.48 2.76
C GLY A 187 3.09 -14.56 4.28
N GLU A 188 2.98 -13.42 4.94
CA GLU A 188 2.89 -13.29 6.39
C GLU A 188 1.58 -13.90 6.94
N LEU A 189 0.46 -13.68 6.22
CA LEU A 189 -0.82 -14.29 6.59
C LEU A 189 -0.78 -15.83 6.51
N ILE A 190 -0.16 -16.40 5.47
CA ILE A 190 0.05 -17.83 5.33
C ILE A 190 0.95 -18.37 6.45
N ALA A 191 2.04 -17.64 6.79
CA ALA A 191 2.92 -18.01 7.89
C ALA A 191 2.19 -17.99 9.24
N ALA A 192 1.39 -16.95 9.49
CA ALA A 192 0.55 -16.84 10.68
C ALA A 192 -0.52 -17.94 10.76
N GLU A 193 -1.17 -18.27 9.65
CA GLU A 193 -2.13 -19.39 9.59
C GLU A 193 -1.45 -20.72 9.91
N ARG A 194 -0.26 -20.97 9.37
CA ARG A 194 0.53 -22.18 9.68
C ARG A 194 0.92 -22.26 11.15
N ALA A 195 1.34 -21.12 11.74
CA ALA A 195 1.66 -21.05 13.17
C ALA A 195 0.44 -21.40 14.02
N ARG A 196 -0.73 -20.82 13.73
CA ARG A 196 -2.00 -21.11 14.42
C ARG A 196 -2.46 -22.56 14.24
N ALA A 197 -2.31 -23.14 13.06
CA ALA A 197 -2.65 -24.54 12.81
C ALA A 197 -1.80 -25.53 13.64
N ASN A 198 -0.59 -25.10 14.05
CA ASN A 198 0.30 -25.87 14.91
C ASN A 198 0.14 -25.55 16.39
N ASP A 199 -0.66 -24.54 16.76
CA ASP A 199 -0.95 -24.17 18.13
C ASP A 199 -2.03 -25.11 18.69
N PHE A 200 -1.69 -25.77 19.81
CA PHE A 200 -2.58 -26.73 20.45
C PHE A 200 -3.91 -26.08 20.91
N TRP A 201 -3.90 -24.80 21.21
CA TRP A 201 -5.04 -24.06 21.77
C TRP A 201 -5.82 -23.22 20.74
N ASP A 202 -5.26 -22.94 19.58
CA ASP A 202 -5.91 -22.08 18.57
C ASP A 202 -6.23 -22.80 17.24
N ALA A 203 -5.63 -23.80 16.80
CA ALA A 203 -5.93 -24.62 15.59
C ALA A 203 -6.84 -23.96 14.50
N GLY A 204 -6.87 -22.62 14.41
CA GLY A 204 -7.77 -21.86 13.54
C GLY A 204 -7.30 -21.83 12.09
N ILE A 205 -8.26 -21.82 11.16
CA ILE A 205 -8.02 -21.67 9.71
C ILE A 205 -8.52 -20.31 9.23
N SER A 206 -8.02 -19.85 8.08
CA SER A 206 -8.47 -18.60 7.48
C SER A 206 -9.94 -18.67 7.04
N ARG A 207 -10.55 -17.48 6.90
CA ARG A 207 -11.92 -17.34 6.39
C ARG A 207 -12.05 -17.95 4.99
N GLN A 208 -11.05 -17.77 4.13
CA GLN A 208 -11.03 -18.31 2.77
C GLN A 208 -10.99 -19.85 2.78
N ARG A 209 -10.10 -20.45 3.56
CA ARG A 209 -10.09 -21.92 3.72
C ARG A 209 -11.40 -22.45 4.27
N ARG A 210 -11.96 -21.78 5.27
CA ARG A 210 -13.27 -22.16 5.80
C ARG A 210 -14.35 -22.07 4.73
N PHE A 211 -14.30 -21.07 3.88
CA PHE A 211 -15.25 -20.94 2.77
C PHE A 211 -15.11 -22.09 1.76
N VAL A 212 -13.88 -22.45 1.38
CA VAL A 212 -13.61 -23.63 0.51
C VAL A 212 -14.17 -24.91 1.12
N GLU A 213 -13.99 -25.15 2.41
CA GLU A 213 -14.58 -26.30 3.10
C GLU A 213 -16.12 -26.29 3.04
N LEU A 214 -16.74 -25.13 3.24
CA LEU A 214 -18.19 -24.97 3.12
C LEU A 214 -18.69 -25.21 1.69
N LEU A 215 -17.96 -24.75 0.67
CA LEU A 215 -18.27 -25.03 -0.73
C LEU A 215 -18.19 -26.54 -1.03
N ARG A 216 -17.13 -27.21 -0.60
CA ARG A 216 -16.99 -28.68 -0.76
C ARG A 216 -18.11 -29.44 -0.10
N ALA A 217 -18.48 -29.06 1.13
CA ALA A 217 -19.56 -29.70 1.86
C ALA A 217 -20.95 -29.53 1.20
N ARG A 218 -21.19 -28.33 0.62
CA ARG A 218 -22.48 -28.01 -0.03
C ARG A 218 -22.57 -28.53 -1.46
N HIS A 219 -21.43 -28.66 -2.14
CA HIS A 219 -21.34 -29.03 -3.55
C HIS A 219 -20.40 -30.23 -3.77
N PRO A 220 -20.67 -31.39 -3.21
CA PRO A 220 -19.76 -32.55 -3.22
C PRO A 220 -19.48 -33.13 -4.61
N ARG A 221 -20.19 -32.67 -5.64
CA ARG A 221 -19.99 -33.10 -7.04
C ARG A 221 -19.30 -32.04 -7.91
N VAL A 222 -19.00 -30.87 -7.34
CA VAL A 222 -18.37 -29.78 -8.03
C VAL A 222 -16.92 -29.70 -7.59
N GLU A 223 -16.03 -29.55 -8.52
CA GLU A 223 -14.62 -29.33 -8.26
C GLU A 223 -14.38 -27.90 -7.71
N ILE A 224 -13.57 -27.77 -6.66
CA ILE A 224 -13.25 -26.48 -6.06
C ILE A 224 -11.77 -26.19 -6.30
N GLU A 225 -11.50 -25.27 -7.21
CA GLU A 225 -10.18 -24.86 -7.67
C GLU A 225 -9.71 -23.56 -7.02
N ASP A 226 -8.38 -23.37 -7.00
CA ASP A 226 -7.77 -22.16 -6.43
C ASP A 226 -7.77 -20.99 -7.43
N LEU A 227 -8.42 -19.90 -7.04
CA LEU A 227 -8.46 -18.67 -7.82
C LEU A 227 -7.19 -17.83 -7.68
N ASN A 228 -6.42 -18.00 -6.59
CA ASN A 228 -5.27 -17.16 -6.30
C ASN A 228 -4.24 -17.07 -7.43
N PRO A 229 -3.81 -18.19 -8.08
CA PRO A 229 -2.82 -18.12 -9.16
C PRO A 229 -3.25 -17.25 -10.34
N ILE A 230 -4.55 -17.25 -10.68
CA ILE A 230 -5.10 -16.43 -11.76
C ILE A 230 -5.01 -14.94 -11.40
N LEU A 231 -5.44 -14.59 -10.19
CA LEU A 231 -5.46 -13.21 -9.74
C LEU A 231 -4.06 -12.66 -9.46
N ASP A 232 -3.15 -13.49 -8.98
CA ASP A 232 -1.75 -13.14 -8.73
C ASP A 232 -1.04 -12.77 -10.04
N GLU A 233 -1.29 -13.52 -11.10
CA GLU A 233 -0.77 -13.20 -12.44
C GLU A 233 -1.33 -11.85 -12.95
N LEU A 234 -2.63 -11.60 -12.78
CA LEU A 234 -3.26 -10.35 -13.19
C LEU A 234 -2.72 -9.16 -12.39
N ARG A 235 -2.54 -9.29 -11.08
CA ARG A 235 -2.01 -8.24 -10.21
C ARG A 235 -0.51 -8.00 -10.41
N SER A 236 0.22 -8.97 -10.96
CA SER A 236 1.67 -8.86 -11.19
C SER A 236 2.02 -7.74 -12.17
N ILE A 237 1.20 -7.54 -13.22
CA ILE A 237 1.38 -6.48 -14.21
C ILE A 237 0.37 -5.37 -13.93
N LYS A 238 0.86 -4.23 -13.46
CA LYS A 238 0.04 -3.10 -13.06
C LYS A 238 -0.44 -2.31 -14.27
N SER A 239 -1.69 -1.89 -14.26
CA SER A 239 -2.23 -0.95 -15.24
C SER A 239 -1.62 0.46 -15.04
N ALA A 240 -1.76 1.34 -16.01
CA ALA A 240 -1.30 2.72 -15.89
C ALA A 240 -1.95 3.47 -14.70
N ARG A 241 -3.19 3.12 -14.33
CA ARG A 241 -3.90 3.71 -13.17
C ARG A 241 -3.35 3.18 -11.86
N GLU A 242 -3.08 1.88 -11.77
CA GLU A 242 -2.43 1.27 -10.61
C GLU A 242 -1.04 1.87 -10.39
N ILE A 243 -0.24 2.00 -11.46
CA ILE A 243 1.08 2.65 -11.42
C ILE A 243 0.97 4.10 -10.92
N ALA A 244 -0.04 4.85 -11.35
CA ALA A 244 -0.24 6.24 -10.88
C ALA A 244 -0.54 6.30 -9.38
N LEU A 245 -1.29 5.34 -8.82
CA LEU A 245 -1.57 5.27 -7.39
C LEU A 245 -0.32 4.88 -6.59
N ILE A 246 0.43 3.88 -7.06
CA ILE A 246 1.69 3.47 -6.42
C ILE A 246 2.71 4.63 -6.46
N ARG A 247 2.85 5.30 -7.62
CA ARG A 247 3.72 6.48 -7.73
C ARG A 247 3.32 7.56 -6.73
N ARG A 248 2.01 7.80 -6.53
CA ARG A 248 1.54 8.75 -5.52
C ARG A 248 1.84 8.28 -4.10
N ALA A 249 1.66 7.02 -3.77
CA ALA A 249 2.05 6.44 -2.48
C ALA A 249 3.57 6.62 -2.23
N SER A 250 4.40 6.36 -3.25
CA SER A 250 5.86 6.52 -3.18
C SER A 250 6.28 7.99 -2.98
N GLN A 251 5.60 8.92 -3.67
CA GLN A 251 5.84 10.36 -3.46
C GLN A 251 5.53 10.78 -2.02
N LEU A 252 4.41 10.28 -1.46
CA LEU A 252 4.04 10.60 -0.08
C LEU A 252 5.01 9.96 0.92
N ALA A 253 5.44 8.73 0.65
CA ALA A 253 6.46 8.05 1.45
C ALA A 253 7.77 8.86 1.47
N GLY A 254 8.28 9.27 0.30
CA GLY A 254 9.49 10.09 0.20
C GLY A 254 9.37 11.43 0.95
N LEU A 255 8.26 12.15 0.77
CA LEU A 255 8.01 13.39 1.53
C LEU A 255 7.92 13.14 3.04
N GLY A 256 7.36 12.00 3.47
CA GLY A 256 7.32 11.59 4.87
C GLY A 256 8.71 11.34 5.45
N LEU A 257 9.57 10.62 4.72
CA LEU A 257 10.96 10.39 5.13
C LEU A 257 11.75 11.70 5.19
N MET A 258 11.57 12.61 4.22
CA MET A 258 12.20 13.93 4.26
C MET A 258 11.80 14.72 5.51
N GLU A 259 10.53 14.66 5.92
CA GLU A 259 10.07 15.34 7.12
C GLU A 259 10.60 14.67 8.40
N ALA A 260 10.75 13.34 8.40
CA ALA A 260 11.42 12.62 9.49
C ALA A 260 12.90 12.98 9.59
N MET A 261 13.61 13.11 8.45
CA MET A 261 15.00 13.59 8.41
C MET A 261 15.13 14.99 9.01
N ARG A 262 14.28 15.95 8.61
CA ARG A 262 14.26 17.31 9.19
C ARG A 262 13.96 17.32 10.68
N SER A 263 13.14 16.38 11.14
CA SER A 263 12.74 16.25 12.54
C SER A 263 13.76 15.51 13.40
N THR A 264 14.89 15.12 12.84
CA THR A 264 15.92 14.31 13.51
C THR A 264 16.91 15.21 14.26
N GLU A 265 17.04 14.95 15.59
CA GLU A 265 18.11 15.51 16.42
C GLU A 265 18.32 14.62 17.65
N PRO A 266 19.47 14.69 18.34
CA PRO A 266 19.68 13.99 19.61
C PRO A 266 18.59 14.34 20.62
N GLY A 267 18.01 13.31 21.28
CA GLY A 267 16.93 13.49 22.25
C GLY A 267 15.51 13.27 21.70
N VAL A 268 15.31 13.33 20.39
CA VAL A 268 14.06 12.92 19.75
C VAL A 268 13.91 11.39 19.86
N THR A 269 12.70 10.88 19.90
CA THR A 269 12.42 9.44 19.94
C THR A 269 12.01 8.92 18.56
N GLU A 270 12.26 7.63 18.30
CA GLU A 270 11.94 6.97 17.04
C GLU A 270 10.46 7.18 16.64
N TYR A 271 9.50 7.04 17.58
CA TYR A 271 8.08 7.24 17.29
C TYR A 271 7.70 8.71 16.98
N GLN A 272 8.53 9.68 17.35
CA GLN A 272 8.31 11.08 16.94
C GLN A 272 8.66 11.28 15.44
N LEU A 273 9.65 10.53 14.93
CA LEU A 273 9.94 10.48 13.50
C LEU A 273 8.80 9.80 12.74
N ASP A 274 8.22 8.72 13.27
CA ASP A 274 7.01 8.11 12.71
C ASP A 274 5.87 9.13 12.63
N ALA A 275 5.66 9.90 13.70
CA ALA A 275 4.61 10.92 13.75
C ALA A 275 4.84 12.01 12.69
N ALA A 276 6.10 12.41 12.46
CA ALA A 276 6.47 13.38 11.43
C ALA A 276 6.13 12.88 10.02
N ALA A 277 6.52 11.65 9.68
CA ALA A 277 6.19 11.03 8.40
C ALA A 277 4.68 10.85 8.24
N ARG A 278 4.01 10.35 9.27
CA ARG A 278 2.57 10.10 9.26
C ARG A 278 1.75 11.38 9.14
N TYR A 279 2.22 12.49 9.70
CA TYR A 279 1.61 13.80 9.47
C TYR A 279 1.52 14.11 7.97
N ILE A 280 2.60 13.90 7.22
CA ILE A 280 2.62 14.09 5.76
C ILE A 280 1.61 13.18 5.08
N PHE A 281 1.52 11.91 5.48
CA PHE A 281 0.56 10.96 4.90
C PHE A 281 -0.88 11.45 5.10
N LEU A 282 -1.25 11.77 6.33
CA LEU A 282 -2.61 12.15 6.71
C LEU A 282 -3.09 13.44 6.05
N VAL A 283 -2.24 14.48 6.01
CA VAL A 283 -2.62 15.76 5.36
C VAL A 283 -2.71 15.65 3.84
N ASN A 284 -2.17 14.57 3.26
CA ASN A 284 -2.25 14.25 1.84
C ASN A 284 -3.27 13.13 1.52
N ASN A 285 -4.22 12.87 2.41
CA ASN A 285 -5.31 11.91 2.24
C ASN A 285 -4.90 10.43 2.18
N ALA A 286 -3.73 10.05 2.67
CA ALA A 286 -3.35 8.67 2.93
C ALA A 286 -3.62 8.35 4.41
N ARG A 287 -4.76 7.72 4.69
CA ARG A 287 -5.26 7.53 6.06
C ARG A 287 -4.74 6.26 6.74
N LEU A 288 -4.27 5.30 5.96
CA LEU A 288 -3.76 4.02 6.44
C LEU A 288 -2.28 3.88 6.11
N GLU A 289 -1.64 2.99 6.82
CA GLU A 289 -0.25 2.61 6.63
C GLU A 289 -0.17 1.38 5.72
N ALA A 290 0.85 1.32 4.86
CA ALA A 290 1.16 0.15 4.05
C ALA A 290 1.59 -1.03 4.94
N TYR A 291 2.37 -0.70 5.95
CA TYR A 291 2.90 -1.56 7.00
C TYR A 291 3.24 -0.68 8.21
N ARG A 292 3.45 -1.30 9.36
CA ARG A 292 3.94 -0.55 10.52
C ARG A 292 5.34 0.00 10.22
N SER A 293 5.60 1.23 10.62
CA SER A 293 6.90 1.86 10.46
C SER A 293 8.04 1.01 11.04
N ILE A 294 9.14 0.97 10.33
CA ILE A 294 10.44 0.49 10.82
C ILE A 294 11.29 1.73 11.01
N THR A 295 11.38 2.23 12.23
CA THR A 295 12.23 3.36 12.61
C THR A 295 13.16 2.90 13.71
N ALA A 296 14.41 2.64 13.34
CA ALA A 296 15.41 2.04 14.20
C ALA A 296 16.65 2.91 14.31
N SER A 297 17.12 3.16 15.52
CA SER A 297 18.32 3.97 15.77
C SER A 297 19.37 3.24 16.57
N GLY A 298 20.64 3.54 16.27
CA GLY A 298 21.78 2.96 16.95
C GLY A 298 21.95 1.46 16.72
N THR A 299 23.08 0.91 17.14
CA THR A 299 23.43 -0.50 16.95
C THR A 299 22.57 -1.50 17.72
N GLU A 300 21.79 -1.03 18.70
CA GLU A 300 20.88 -1.89 19.45
C GLU A 300 19.63 -2.26 18.65
N ASN A 301 19.16 -1.36 17.76
CA ASN A 301 17.90 -1.50 17.05
C ASN A 301 18.07 -1.68 15.54
N ILE A 302 19.03 -0.97 14.92
CA ILE A 302 19.19 -0.91 13.47
C ILE A 302 19.46 -2.28 12.82
N ASN A 303 19.99 -3.24 13.54
CA ASN A 303 20.22 -4.59 13.07
C ASN A 303 18.93 -5.42 12.95
N ASN A 304 17.82 -4.97 13.52
CA ASN A 304 16.55 -5.66 13.49
C ASN A 304 15.75 -5.25 12.25
N MET A 305 15.77 -6.06 11.22
CA MET A 305 15.22 -5.77 9.89
C MET A 305 13.74 -5.31 9.91
N HIS A 306 12.94 -5.88 10.81
CA HIS A 306 11.53 -5.50 10.99
C HIS A 306 11.29 -4.97 12.40
N TYR A 307 12.16 -4.09 12.88
CA TYR A 307 12.03 -3.44 14.17
C TYR A 307 10.65 -2.75 14.28
N PHE A 308 10.00 -2.90 15.43
CA PHE A 308 8.61 -2.46 15.57
C PHE A 308 8.33 -1.63 16.84
N ARG A 309 9.27 -1.55 17.75
CA ARG A 309 9.04 -0.85 19.03
C ARG A 309 9.10 0.66 18.84
N ASN A 310 10.01 1.14 17.98
CA ASN A 310 10.18 2.54 17.63
C ASN A 310 10.22 3.48 18.87
N SER A 311 10.86 3.05 19.95
CA SER A 311 10.77 3.71 21.25
C SER A 311 12.10 4.22 21.81
N ALA A 312 13.21 4.01 21.12
CA ALA A 312 14.50 4.50 21.56
C ALA A 312 14.62 6.01 21.38
N THR A 313 15.44 6.61 22.25
CA THR A 313 15.84 8.01 22.12
C THR A 313 17.09 8.09 21.26
N LEU A 314 17.06 8.96 20.24
CA LEU A 314 18.17 9.18 19.32
C LEU A 314 19.38 9.75 20.05
N LYS A 315 20.56 9.21 19.76
CA LYS A 315 21.83 9.63 20.38
C LYS A 315 22.77 10.24 19.34
N ASP A 316 23.55 11.19 19.75
CA ASP A 316 24.62 11.77 18.93
C ASP A 316 25.57 10.68 18.41
N GLY A 317 25.87 10.73 17.10
CA GLY A 317 26.73 9.78 16.40
C GLY A 317 26.05 8.49 15.95
N ASP A 318 24.81 8.22 16.37
CA ASP A 318 24.02 7.10 15.87
C ASP A 318 23.51 7.33 14.45
N LEU A 319 23.16 6.24 13.76
CA LEU A 319 22.37 6.25 12.52
C LEU A 319 20.90 5.96 12.84
N VAL A 320 20.01 6.55 12.06
CA VAL A 320 18.59 6.17 11.96
C VAL A 320 18.40 5.45 10.65
N LEU A 321 17.75 4.30 10.69
CA LEU A 321 17.13 3.66 9.54
C LEU A 321 15.63 3.86 9.67
N MET A 322 15.01 4.41 8.65
CA MET A 322 13.55 4.47 8.54
C MET A 322 13.10 3.86 7.23
N ASP A 323 12.12 2.99 7.34
CA ASP A 323 11.43 2.35 6.25
C ASP A 323 9.93 2.45 6.55
N TYR A 324 9.23 3.26 5.74
CA TYR A 324 7.84 3.58 6.01
C TYR A 324 7.12 4.14 4.80
N ALA A 325 5.95 3.61 4.52
CA ALA A 325 5.10 4.09 3.45
C ALA A 325 3.60 4.07 3.83
N PRO A 326 2.78 4.93 3.20
CA PRO A 326 1.34 4.92 3.37
C PRO A 326 0.64 3.90 2.47
N ASP A 327 -0.58 3.50 2.85
CA ASP A 327 -1.59 3.00 1.94
C ASP A 327 -2.34 4.20 1.33
N TYR A 328 -2.17 4.42 0.05
CA TYR A 328 -2.88 5.43 -0.70
C TYR A 328 -3.91 4.78 -1.62
N ARG A 329 -5.17 4.73 -1.16
CA ARG A 329 -6.28 4.20 -1.94
C ARG A 329 -6.05 2.76 -2.42
N TYR A 330 -5.67 1.87 -1.48
CA TYR A 330 -5.38 0.44 -1.71
C TYR A 330 -4.04 0.14 -2.38
N TYR A 331 -3.24 1.13 -2.75
CA TYR A 331 -1.92 0.93 -3.31
C TYR A 331 -0.86 1.50 -2.38
N VAL A 332 0.24 0.81 -2.28
CA VAL A 332 1.31 1.10 -1.32
C VAL A 332 2.64 1.38 -2.02
N SER A 333 3.63 1.76 -1.23
CA SER A 333 5.03 1.88 -1.61
C SER A 333 5.88 1.11 -0.62
N ASP A 334 7.18 1.04 -0.91
CA ASP A 334 8.21 0.51 -0.04
C ASP A 334 9.49 1.27 -0.27
N ILE A 335 9.94 2.03 0.73
CA ILE A 335 11.12 2.86 0.63
C ILE A 335 11.85 2.95 1.97
N GLY A 336 13.17 2.92 1.93
CA GLY A 336 14.00 3.02 3.12
C GLY A 336 15.23 3.90 2.92
N ARG A 337 15.60 4.65 3.95
CA ARG A 337 16.82 5.47 4.00
C ARG A 337 17.52 5.35 5.35
N VAL A 338 18.81 5.65 5.34
CA VAL A 338 19.65 5.70 6.54
C VAL A 338 20.33 7.04 6.61
N TRP A 339 20.25 7.72 7.78
CA TRP A 339 20.86 9.05 7.97
C TRP A 339 21.44 9.23 9.38
N PRO A 340 22.38 10.17 9.57
CA PRO A 340 23.01 10.41 10.88
C PRO A 340 22.11 11.25 11.78
N VAL A 341 22.04 10.89 13.06
CA VAL A 341 21.22 11.61 14.06
C VAL A 341 21.65 13.06 14.24
N ASN A 342 22.95 13.34 14.17
CA ASN A 342 23.51 14.67 14.38
C ASN A 342 23.74 15.48 13.09
N GLY A 343 23.22 14.99 11.95
CA GLY A 343 23.34 15.67 10.66
C GLY A 343 24.71 15.51 9.99
N THR A 344 25.59 14.65 10.49
CA THR A 344 26.92 14.41 9.89
C THR A 344 27.32 12.94 10.01
N TYR A 345 27.60 12.31 8.89
CA TYR A 345 28.08 10.93 8.88
C TYR A 345 29.50 10.84 9.41
N ALA A 346 29.77 9.91 10.32
CA ALA A 346 31.13 9.53 10.65
C ALA A 346 31.85 8.96 9.39
N PRO A 347 33.19 9.07 9.27
CA PRO A 347 33.89 8.63 8.06
C PRO A 347 33.59 7.18 7.66
N TRP A 348 33.47 6.27 8.61
CA TRP A 348 33.17 4.86 8.32
C TRP A 348 31.70 4.66 7.89
N GLN A 349 30.77 5.45 8.40
CA GLN A 349 29.35 5.42 8.01
C GLN A 349 29.20 5.88 6.56
N ARG A 350 29.85 6.99 6.24
CA ARG A 350 29.87 7.56 4.89
C ARG A 350 30.44 6.58 3.88
N GLU A 351 31.57 5.95 4.18
CA GLU A 351 32.21 4.99 3.26
C GLU A 351 31.30 3.79 2.95
N LEU A 352 30.68 3.20 3.97
CA LEU A 352 29.78 2.07 3.78
C LEU A 352 28.47 2.44 3.06
N LEU A 353 27.86 3.56 3.44
CA LEU A 353 26.62 4.01 2.79
C LEU A 353 26.89 4.43 1.34
N GLN A 354 28.00 5.08 1.06
CA GLN A 354 28.42 5.39 -0.31
C GLN A 354 28.58 4.10 -1.15
N PHE A 355 29.17 3.06 -0.58
CA PHE A 355 29.28 1.78 -1.28
C PHE A 355 27.91 1.15 -1.57
N VAL A 356 26.97 1.17 -0.61
CA VAL A 356 25.61 0.65 -0.82
C VAL A 356 24.87 1.47 -1.87
N LEU A 357 25.02 2.79 -1.86
CA LEU A 357 24.45 3.70 -2.85
C LEU A 357 24.98 3.43 -4.27
N GLU A 358 26.29 3.22 -4.42
CA GLU A 358 26.89 2.86 -5.71
C GLU A 358 26.32 1.54 -6.24
N TYR A 359 26.16 0.54 -5.37
CA TYR A 359 25.55 -0.73 -5.76
C TYR A 359 24.08 -0.56 -6.12
N HIS A 360 23.32 0.23 -5.36
CA HIS A 360 21.92 0.56 -5.68
C HIS A 360 21.79 1.20 -7.07
N LYS A 361 22.62 2.20 -7.37
CA LYS A 361 22.68 2.85 -8.70
C LYS A 361 23.07 1.85 -9.79
N ALA A 362 24.03 0.95 -9.50
CA ALA A 362 24.45 -0.08 -10.44
C ALA A 362 23.32 -1.07 -10.77
N VAL A 363 22.50 -1.43 -9.80
CA VAL A 363 21.30 -2.27 -10.00
C VAL A 363 20.27 -1.55 -10.84
N LEU A 364 19.87 -0.33 -10.45
CA LEU A 364 18.86 0.47 -11.16
C LEU A 364 19.22 0.65 -12.65
N ALA A 365 20.46 0.95 -12.96
CA ALA A 365 20.92 1.16 -14.35
C ALA A 365 20.84 -0.09 -15.24
N ARG A 366 20.52 -1.27 -14.69
CA ARG A 366 20.49 -2.54 -15.41
C ARG A 366 19.12 -3.17 -15.50
N ILE A 367 18.16 -2.62 -14.78
CA ILE A 367 16.75 -3.06 -14.85
C ILE A 367 16.18 -2.64 -16.19
N ARG A 368 15.71 -3.63 -16.97
CA ARG A 368 15.07 -3.42 -18.28
C ARG A 368 14.17 -4.62 -18.64
N PRO A 369 13.25 -4.46 -19.57
CA PRO A 369 12.40 -5.58 -20.02
C PRO A 369 13.21 -6.75 -20.58
N GLY A 370 12.72 -7.96 -20.33
CA GLY A 370 13.25 -9.21 -20.91
C GLY A 370 14.45 -9.81 -20.20
N VAL A 371 15.12 -9.08 -19.28
CA VAL A 371 16.20 -9.65 -18.46
C VAL A 371 15.66 -10.33 -17.21
N THR A 372 16.38 -11.28 -16.69
CA THR A 372 16.06 -11.90 -15.40
C THR A 372 16.70 -11.12 -14.24
N PRO A 373 16.15 -11.20 -13.00
CA PRO A 373 16.83 -10.67 -11.82
C PRO A 373 18.28 -11.13 -11.68
N ALA A 374 18.56 -12.39 -11.97
CA ALA A 374 19.92 -12.92 -11.92
C ALA A 374 20.87 -12.22 -12.90
N GLN A 375 20.43 -11.93 -14.12
CA GLN A 375 21.23 -11.17 -15.11
C GLN A 375 21.48 -9.74 -14.63
N VAL A 376 20.46 -9.05 -14.08
CA VAL A 376 20.64 -7.70 -13.53
C VAL A 376 21.68 -7.70 -12.41
N MET A 377 21.59 -8.64 -11.47
CA MET A 377 22.53 -8.74 -10.35
C MET A 377 23.96 -9.10 -10.82
N GLU A 378 24.12 -9.97 -11.82
CA GLU A 378 25.41 -10.29 -12.39
C GLU A 378 26.05 -9.08 -13.09
N GLU A 379 25.29 -8.36 -13.90
CA GLU A 379 25.77 -7.15 -14.55
C GLU A 379 26.11 -6.04 -13.53
N ALA A 380 25.30 -5.89 -12.46
CA ALA A 380 25.58 -4.96 -11.38
C ALA A 380 26.85 -5.35 -10.61
N ARG A 381 27.06 -6.64 -10.31
CA ARG A 381 28.29 -7.14 -9.67
C ARG A 381 29.52 -6.79 -10.48
N ASN A 382 29.49 -7.03 -11.80
CA ASN A 382 30.61 -6.68 -12.68
C ASN A 382 30.91 -5.18 -12.69
N ALA A 383 29.89 -4.33 -12.56
CA ALA A 383 30.08 -2.89 -12.47
C ALA A 383 30.65 -2.42 -11.12
N MET A 384 30.58 -3.24 -10.08
CA MET A 384 31.16 -2.90 -8.77
C MET A 384 32.66 -3.18 -8.65
N GLU A 385 33.30 -3.89 -9.59
CA GLU A 385 34.73 -4.14 -9.56
C GLU A 385 35.60 -2.86 -9.45
N PRO A 386 35.38 -1.81 -10.27
CA PRO A 386 36.11 -0.55 -10.09
C PRO A 386 35.73 0.20 -8.81
N VAL A 387 34.53 -0.03 -8.25
CA VAL A 387 34.12 0.54 -6.96
C VAL A 387 34.93 -0.09 -5.84
N PHE A 388 35.04 -1.42 -5.80
CA PHE A 388 35.90 -2.13 -4.85
C PHE A 388 37.34 -1.65 -4.93
N ALA A 389 37.89 -1.45 -6.14
CA ALA A 389 39.28 -1.05 -6.32
C ALA A 389 39.60 0.37 -5.75
N ARG A 390 38.62 1.25 -5.65
CA ARG A 390 38.80 2.61 -5.13
C ARG A 390 38.32 2.80 -3.69
N THR A 391 37.48 1.90 -3.16
CA THR A 391 36.93 1.99 -1.81
C THR A 391 37.97 1.55 -0.77
N THR A 392 38.17 2.40 0.24
CA THR A 392 39.03 2.09 1.37
C THR A 392 38.20 1.69 2.58
N PHE A 393 37.96 0.40 2.74
CA PHE A 393 37.17 -0.08 3.87
C PHE A 393 37.95 0.08 5.19
N PRO A 394 37.37 0.76 6.21
CA PRO A 394 38.01 0.96 7.50
C PRO A 394 38.35 -0.32 8.26
N LYS A 395 37.64 -1.40 7.97
CA LYS A 395 37.85 -2.73 8.58
C LYS A 395 37.73 -3.84 7.52
N PRO A 396 38.52 -4.92 7.60
CA PRO A 396 38.36 -6.08 6.71
C PRO A 396 36.95 -6.70 6.77
N LEU A 397 36.28 -6.60 7.92
CA LEU A 397 34.92 -7.08 8.12
C LEU A 397 33.91 -6.32 7.23
N TYR A 398 34.09 -5.03 7.03
CA TYR A 398 33.23 -4.19 6.16
C TYR A 398 33.41 -4.55 4.69
N GLU A 399 34.64 -4.80 4.25
CA GLU A 399 34.90 -5.31 2.90
C GLU A 399 34.23 -6.66 2.66
N GLN A 400 34.31 -7.58 3.62
CA GLN A 400 33.66 -8.89 3.54
C GLN A 400 32.12 -8.74 3.45
N ALA A 401 31.53 -7.83 4.21
CA ALA A 401 30.10 -7.54 4.16
C ALA A 401 29.70 -6.95 2.80
N ALA A 402 30.47 -6.01 2.27
CA ALA A 402 30.26 -5.40 0.95
C ALA A 402 30.38 -6.45 -0.18
N ARG A 403 31.38 -7.34 -0.14
CA ARG A 403 31.50 -8.44 -1.09
C ARG A 403 30.31 -9.38 -1.02
N ARG A 404 29.89 -9.78 0.17
CA ARG A 404 28.70 -10.62 0.39
C ARG A 404 27.43 -9.99 -0.15
N LEU A 405 27.23 -8.68 0.06
CA LEU A 405 26.09 -7.94 -0.50
C LEU A 405 26.06 -8.08 -2.03
N VAL A 406 27.16 -7.77 -2.70
CA VAL A 406 27.24 -7.78 -4.17
C VAL A 406 27.15 -9.20 -4.75
N GLU A 407 27.70 -10.20 -4.06
CA GLU A 407 27.65 -11.62 -4.48
C GLU A 407 26.26 -12.22 -4.36
N THR A 408 25.53 -11.89 -3.27
CA THR A 408 24.20 -12.46 -3.00
C THR A 408 23.04 -11.63 -3.51
N GLY A 409 23.28 -10.36 -3.82
CA GLY A 409 22.25 -9.40 -4.19
C GLY A 409 21.37 -8.93 -3.03
N GLY A 410 21.73 -9.24 -1.80
CA GLY A 410 21.06 -9.05 -0.51
C GLY A 410 19.85 -8.10 -0.49
N GLY A 411 18.62 -8.60 -0.61
CA GLY A 411 17.37 -7.82 -0.59
C GLY A 411 16.87 -7.35 -1.97
N VAL A 412 17.75 -7.24 -2.97
CA VAL A 412 17.35 -6.85 -4.34
C VAL A 412 16.43 -7.92 -4.94
N PHE A 413 15.32 -7.52 -5.53
CA PHE A 413 14.28 -8.41 -6.07
C PHE A 413 13.64 -9.36 -5.04
N SER A 414 13.59 -8.97 -3.77
CA SER A 414 12.99 -9.80 -2.72
C SER A 414 11.48 -9.99 -2.90
N HIS A 415 10.76 -8.94 -3.28
CA HIS A 415 9.30 -8.96 -3.47
C HIS A 415 8.79 -7.89 -4.45
N THR A 416 7.58 -8.09 -4.93
CA THR A 416 6.81 -7.10 -5.69
C THR A 416 6.10 -6.14 -4.74
N VAL A 417 5.73 -4.96 -5.25
CA VAL A 417 4.95 -3.93 -4.53
C VAL A 417 3.67 -3.65 -5.33
N GLY A 418 2.56 -3.40 -4.64
CA GLY A 418 1.28 -3.11 -5.30
C GLY A 418 0.17 -2.77 -4.33
N MET A 419 -0.78 -3.67 -4.11
CA MET A 419 -1.84 -3.52 -3.10
C MET A 419 -1.40 -3.96 -1.69
N ALA A 420 -0.25 -4.59 -1.60
CA ALA A 420 0.46 -4.93 -0.37
C ALA A 420 1.94 -4.59 -0.54
N VAL A 421 2.67 -4.39 0.56
CA VAL A 421 4.11 -4.13 0.53
C VAL A 421 4.86 -5.34 -0.03
N HIS A 422 4.56 -6.55 0.45
CA HIS A 422 4.97 -7.80 -0.19
C HIS A 422 3.79 -8.31 -1.03
N ASP A 423 3.62 -7.73 -2.22
CA ASP A 423 2.51 -8.05 -3.11
C ASP A 423 2.73 -9.39 -3.82
N VAL A 424 1.69 -9.86 -4.46
CA VAL A 424 1.72 -11.07 -5.29
C VAL A 424 2.39 -10.80 -6.64
N GLY A 425 3.00 -11.82 -7.21
CA GLY A 425 3.67 -11.73 -8.50
C GLY A 425 4.95 -12.55 -8.56
N SER A 426 5.56 -12.60 -9.74
CA SER A 426 6.78 -13.39 -9.98
C SER A 426 7.63 -12.76 -11.09
N TYR A 427 8.95 -12.91 -10.97
CA TYR A 427 9.94 -12.51 -11.98
C TYR A 427 10.46 -13.69 -12.82
N ARG A 428 9.88 -14.89 -12.69
CA ARG A 428 10.45 -16.14 -13.25
C ARG A 428 10.68 -16.08 -14.76
N ASP A 429 9.79 -15.40 -15.48
CA ASP A 429 9.85 -15.30 -16.94
C ASP A 429 10.61 -14.04 -17.42
N GLY A 430 11.46 -13.47 -16.58
CA GLY A 430 12.10 -12.18 -16.80
C GLY A 430 11.23 -10.99 -16.43
N LEU A 431 11.85 -9.81 -16.42
CA LEU A 431 11.19 -8.55 -16.09
C LEU A 431 10.31 -8.11 -17.25
N LYS A 432 9.10 -7.64 -16.92
CA LYS A 432 8.08 -7.20 -17.89
C LYS A 432 7.64 -5.77 -17.58
N PRO A 433 7.34 -4.96 -18.60
CA PRO A 433 6.72 -3.64 -18.40
C PRO A 433 5.48 -3.74 -17.52
N GLY A 434 5.33 -2.79 -16.58
CA GLY A 434 4.24 -2.76 -15.61
C GLY A 434 4.49 -3.57 -14.32
N GLN A 435 5.58 -4.31 -14.21
CA GLN A 435 5.98 -4.89 -12.92
C GLN A 435 6.53 -3.80 -12.00
N VAL A 436 6.06 -3.80 -10.74
CA VAL A 436 6.49 -2.89 -9.68
C VAL A 436 7.09 -3.69 -8.54
N PHE A 437 8.23 -3.26 -8.04
CA PHE A 437 8.94 -3.91 -6.94
C PHE A 437 9.89 -2.95 -6.21
N SER A 438 10.37 -3.39 -5.06
CA SER A 438 11.40 -2.70 -4.29
C SER A 438 12.81 -3.10 -4.76
N VAL A 439 13.70 -2.12 -4.85
CA VAL A 439 15.15 -2.33 -5.03
C VAL A 439 15.82 -1.94 -3.72
N ASP A 440 16.18 -2.93 -2.92
CA ASP A 440 16.60 -2.81 -1.53
C ASP A 440 17.93 -3.52 -1.24
N PRO A 441 19.10 -3.02 -1.72
CA PRO A 441 20.40 -3.59 -1.36
C PRO A 441 20.70 -3.41 0.14
N GLN A 442 20.94 -4.53 0.82
CA GLN A 442 21.06 -4.64 2.27
C GLN A 442 22.48 -5.06 2.67
N LEU A 443 23.28 -4.14 3.20
CA LEU A 443 24.58 -4.43 3.78
C LEU A 443 24.44 -4.78 5.25
N ARG A 444 24.94 -5.97 5.65
CA ARG A 444 24.84 -6.47 7.02
C ARG A 444 26.20 -6.80 7.59
N VAL A 445 26.44 -6.31 8.79
CA VAL A 445 27.61 -6.63 9.63
C VAL A 445 27.11 -7.11 10.99
N PRO A 446 26.71 -8.40 11.09
CA PRO A 446 26.10 -8.92 12.31
C PRO A 446 27.00 -8.80 13.54
N GLU A 447 28.31 -8.89 13.37
CA GLU A 447 29.33 -8.79 14.42
C GLU A 447 29.35 -7.42 15.11
N GLU A 448 28.82 -6.39 14.43
CA GLU A 448 28.72 -5.02 14.93
C GLU A 448 27.28 -4.55 15.08
N ASN A 449 26.31 -5.45 14.94
CA ASN A 449 24.87 -5.15 14.92
C ASN A 449 24.53 -4.02 13.94
N LEU A 450 25.13 -4.06 12.76
CA LEU A 450 24.96 -3.02 11.75
C LEU A 450 24.19 -3.56 10.54
N TYR A 451 23.20 -2.78 10.14
CA TYR A 451 22.37 -3.00 8.96
C TYR A 451 22.15 -1.67 8.24
N LEU A 452 22.54 -1.60 6.99
CA LEU A 452 22.45 -0.40 6.15
C LEU A 452 21.77 -0.74 4.84
N ARG A 453 20.87 0.13 4.36
CA ARG A 453 20.19 -0.04 3.07
C ARG A 453 19.81 1.27 2.41
N TYR A 454 19.62 1.21 1.12
CA TYR A 454 18.84 2.15 0.31
C TYR A 454 17.70 1.36 -0.34
N GLU A 455 16.50 1.90 -0.30
CA GLU A 455 15.35 1.22 -0.85
C GLU A 455 14.46 2.19 -1.61
N ASP A 456 14.11 1.79 -2.83
CA ASP A 456 13.22 2.55 -3.71
C ASP A 456 12.21 1.62 -4.38
N THR A 457 10.96 2.08 -4.51
CA THR A 457 9.95 1.42 -5.34
C THR A 457 10.11 1.86 -6.79
N VAL A 458 10.21 0.87 -7.69
CA VAL A 458 10.43 1.08 -9.12
C VAL A 458 9.40 0.36 -9.97
N VAL A 459 9.18 0.86 -11.20
CA VAL A 459 8.40 0.17 -12.24
C VAL A 459 9.26 -0.12 -13.45
N VAL A 460 9.15 -1.33 -14.00
CA VAL A 460 9.73 -1.65 -15.31
C VAL A 460 8.90 -0.94 -16.40
N THR A 461 9.56 -0.15 -17.22
CA THR A 461 8.97 0.52 -18.39
C THR A 461 9.29 -0.24 -19.67
N GLU A 462 8.79 0.21 -20.82
CA GLU A 462 9.13 -0.38 -22.12
C GLU A 462 10.63 -0.26 -22.47
N GLU A 463 11.31 0.76 -21.94
CA GLU A 463 12.70 1.09 -22.26
C GLU A 463 13.70 0.79 -21.14
N GLY A 464 13.24 0.62 -19.90
CA GLY A 464 14.11 0.45 -18.74
C GLY A 464 13.35 0.44 -17.42
N VAL A 465 13.68 1.34 -16.51
CA VAL A 465 13.10 1.47 -15.18
C VAL A 465 12.77 2.93 -14.86
N GLU A 466 11.65 3.15 -14.17
CA GLU A 466 11.32 4.42 -13.53
C GLU A 466 11.41 4.24 -12.01
N ASN A 467 12.20 5.06 -11.35
CA ASN A 467 12.23 5.14 -9.88
C ASN A 467 11.20 6.18 -9.42
N PHE A 468 10.22 5.79 -8.61
CA PHE A 468 9.17 6.69 -8.13
C PHE A 468 9.65 7.67 -7.05
N THR A 469 10.83 7.44 -6.50
CA THR A 469 11.43 8.20 -5.40
C THR A 469 12.77 8.83 -5.78
N ASP A 470 13.01 9.05 -7.07
CA ASP A 470 14.22 9.72 -7.59
C ASP A 470 14.41 11.17 -7.09
N PHE A 471 13.33 11.82 -6.65
CA PHE A 471 13.34 13.16 -6.04
C PHE A 471 13.81 13.17 -4.57
N LEU A 472 13.79 12.01 -3.90
CA LEU A 472 14.23 11.85 -2.51
C LEU A 472 15.76 11.87 -2.46
N PRO A 473 16.39 12.67 -1.60
CA PRO A 473 17.84 12.70 -1.45
C PRO A 473 18.46 11.30 -1.30
N MET A 474 19.42 11.01 -2.16
CA MET A 474 20.21 9.78 -2.14
C MET A 474 21.69 10.06 -1.87
N GLU A 475 22.21 11.20 -2.35
CA GLU A 475 23.59 11.58 -2.10
C GLU A 475 23.76 11.97 -0.63
N LEU A 476 24.86 11.54 -0.03
CA LEU A 476 25.09 11.70 1.41
C LEU A 476 25.14 13.16 1.84
N ASP A 477 25.70 14.03 0.99
CA ASP A 477 25.77 15.47 1.27
C ASP A 477 24.38 16.11 1.29
N ASP A 478 23.49 15.74 0.35
CA ASP A 478 22.10 16.22 0.29
C ASP A 478 21.28 15.77 1.51
N ILE A 479 21.56 14.54 2.00
CA ILE A 479 20.93 14.02 3.22
C ILE A 479 21.42 14.80 4.46
N GLU A 480 22.72 15.06 4.57
CA GLU A 480 23.27 15.86 5.67
C GLU A 480 22.68 17.28 5.68
N GLU A 481 22.54 17.94 4.51
CA GLU A 481 21.89 19.24 4.41
C GLU A 481 20.43 19.20 4.89
N LEU A 482 19.69 18.18 4.47
CA LEU A 482 18.28 18.04 4.83
C LEU A 482 18.07 17.78 6.34
N VAL A 483 18.92 16.97 6.98
CA VAL A 483 18.84 16.69 8.43
C VAL A 483 19.12 17.94 9.27
N GLN A 484 19.81 18.96 8.73
CA GLN A 484 20.07 20.23 9.43
C GLN A 484 18.90 21.22 9.33
N GLU A 485 17.89 20.95 8.52
CA GLU A 485 16.68 21.77 8.44
C GLU A 485 15.76 21.51 9.66
N GLU A 486 14.96 22.51 10.04
CA GLU A 486 13.99 22.38 11.14
C GLU A 486 12.72 21.68 10.68
N GLY A 487 12.41 20.51 11.27
CA GLY A 487 11.23 19.70 10.99
C GLY A 487 10.00 20.01 11.85
N ILE A 488 8.92 19.23 11.65
CA ILE A 488 7.65 19.45 12.36
C ILE A 488 7.77 19.19 13.86
N VAL A 489 8.64 18.26 14.28
CA VAL A 489 8.83 17.93 15.71
C VAL A 489 9.39 19.12 16.47
N GLN A 490 10.28 19.89 15.87
CA GLN A 490 10.84 21.12 16.45
C GLN A 490 9.86 22.29 16.42
N LYS A 491 9.12 22.44 15.28
CA LYS A 491 8.10 23.49 15.11
C LYS A 491 6.89 23.32 16.02
N VAL A 492 6.54 22.06 16.33
CA VAL A 492 5.41 21.70 17.21
C VAL A 492 5.93 20.68 18.23
N PRO A 493 6.75 21.12 19.20
CA PRO A 493 7.38 20.20 20.14
C PRO A 493 6.36 19.51 21.05
N PRO A 494 6.68 18.30 21.54
CA PRO A 494 5.83 17.59 22.50
C PRO A 494 5.57 18.43 23.75
N VAL A 495 4.36 18.33 24.27
CA VAL A 495 4.02 18.99 25.53
C VAL A 495 4.71 18.23 26.67
N PRO A 496 5.57 18.90 27.48
CA PRO A 496 6.24 18.25 28.60
C PRO A 496 5.25 17.69 29.62
N GLU A 497 5.48 16.46 30.10
CA GLU A 497 4.58 15.79 31.06
C GLU A 497 4.30 16.64 32.32
N ASN A 498 5.30 17.38 32.81
CA ASN A 498 5.14 18.27 33.98
C ASN A 498 4.22 19.47 33.72
N GLN A 499 3.99 19.86 32.45
CA GLN A 499 3.05 20.92 32.09
C GLN A 499 1.62 20.37 31.97
N MET A 500 1.44 19.12 31.52
CA MET A 500 0.12 18.47 31.51
C MET A 500 -0.48 18.34 32.89
N SER A 501 0.33 18.00 33.92
CA SER A 501 -0.13 17.90 35.28
C SER A 501 -0.59 19.23 35.93
N LYS A 502 -0.14 20.36 35.40
CA LYS A 502 -0.59 21.71 35.82
C LYS A 502 -1.87 22.15 35.10
N ALA A 503 -2.06 21.76 33.87
CA ALA A 503 -3.27 22.11 33.10
C ALA A 503 -4.51 21.32 33.56
N LEU A 504 -4.31 20.18 34.24
CA LEU A 504 -5.38 19.32 34.75
C LEU A 504 -5.66 19.55 36.25
N ARG A 505 -5.01 20.50 36.92
CA ARG A 505 -5.38 20.89 38.27
C ARG A 505 -6.50 21.94 38.21
N PRO A 506 -7.68 21.64 38.78
CA PRO A 506 -8.80 22.57 38.86
C PRO A 506 -8.46 23.83 39.64
#